data_bba51a26314c52b9ff46a42e21fca14e
#
_entry.id   bba51a26314c52b9ff46a42e21fca14e
#
_cell.length_a   1.000
_cell.length_b   1.000
_cell.length_c   1.000
_cell.angle_alpha   90.00
_cell.angle_beta   90.00
_cell.angle_gamma   90.00
#
_symmetry.space_group_name_H-M   'P 1'
#
loop_
_entity.id
_entity.type
_entity.pdbx_description
1 polymer ?
#
loop_
_entity_poly.entity_id
_entity_poly.type
_entity_poly.pdbx_seq_one_letter_code
_entity_poly.pdbx_strand_id
1 'polypeptide(L)'
;MELYQTEWCPHSHRVRQRLTELGLDFIALQVPAEPEAREDMRATVGDDEIPLLVDGDQVVRGDEDILAYLDEHYEQQPDAAAHRAKAREEVREFEEIAG
;
A
#
# COMPACT_ATOMS: atom_id res chain seq x y z
N MET A 1 -5.62 5.30 9.57
CA MET A 1 -4.42 4.80 8.86
C MET A 1 -4.31 5.49 7.51
N GLU A 2 -3.14 5.97 7.18
CA GLU A 2 -2.90 6.72 5.95
C GLU A 2 -1.70 6.12 5.22
N LEU A 3 -1.80 6.03 3.90
CA LEU A 3 -0.73 5.47 3.07
C LEU A 3 -0.33 6.48 2.00
N TYR A 4 0.89 7.00 2.10
CA TYR A 4 1.49 7.85 1.07
C TYR A 4 2.00 6.94 -0.03
N GLN A 5 1.51 7.13 -1.26
CA GLN A 5 1.73 6.16 -2.32
C GLN A 5 1.48 6.73 -3.72
N THR A 6 1.79 5.97 -4.75
CA THR A 6 1.33 6.23 -6.11
C THR A 6 0.67 4.98 -6.68
N GLU A 7 -0.28 5.17 -7.58
CA GLU A 7 -1.05 4.08 -8.18
C GLU A 7 -0.17 3.11 -8.97
N TRP A 8 0.83 3.61 -9.66
CA TRP A 8 1.69 2.80 -10.53
C TRP A 8 2.85 2.12 -9.81
N CYS A 9 3.10 2.45 -8.55
CA CYS A 9 4.25 1.91 -7.80
C CYS A 9 3.97 0.46 -7.37
N PRO A 10 4.78 -0.52 -7.81
CA PRO A 10 4.56 -1.93 -7.42
C PRO A 10 4.74 -2.16 -5.92
N HIS A 11 5.60 -1.39 -5.27
CA HIS A 11 5.79 -1.47 -3.82
C HIS A 11 4.56 -0.96 -3.07
N SER A 12 3.96 0.14 -3.54
CA SER A 12 2.69 0.64 -2.99
C SER A 12 1.56 -0.38 -3.17
N HIS A 13 1.53 -1.05 -4.32
CA HIS A 13 0.53 -2.07 -4.60
C HIS A 13 0.60 -3.23 -3.60
N ARG A 14 1.79 -3.69 -3.27
CA ARG A 14 1.98 -4.77 -2.29
C ARG A 14 1.40 -4.40 -0.93
N VAL A 15 1.58 -3.16 -0.51
CA VAL A 15 1.04 -2.67 0.76
C VAL A 15 -0.48 -2.59 0.72
N ARG A 16 -1.05 -2.03 -0.37
CA ARG A 16 -2.50 -1.94 -0.51
C ARG A 16 -3.14 -3.33 -0.48
N GLN A 17 -2.55 -4.30 -1.15
CA GLN A 17 -3.03 -5.66 -1.15
C GLN A 17 -3.04 -6.26 0.27
N ARG A 18 -1.96 -6.08 1.02
CA ARG A 18 -1.88 -6.58 2.38
C ARG A 18 -2.93 -5.92 3.29
N LEU A 19 -3.15 -4.61 3.15
CA LEU A 19 -4.19 -3.92 3.90
C LEU A 19 -5.57 -4.52 3.63
N THR A 20 -5.84 -4.85 2.37
CA THR A 20 -7.08 -5.53 1.99
C THR A 20 -7.19 -6.91 2.62
N GLU A 21 -6.12 -7.70 2.60
CA GLU A 21 -6.09 -9.03 3.20
C GLU A 21 -6.32 -9.01 4.72
N LEU A 22 -5.88 -7.92 5.35
CA LEU A 22 -6.06 -7.72 6.79
C LEU A 22 -7.41 -7.07 7.13
N GLY A 23 -8.20 -6.70 6.12
CA GLY A 23 -9.50 -6.06 6.33
C GLY A 23 -9.40 -4.66 6.92
N LEU A 24 -8.31 -3.95 6.65
CA LEU A 24 -8.06 -2.63 7.22
C LEU A 24 -8.44 -1.54 6.23
N ASP A 25 -9.20 -0.57 6.72
CA ASP A 25 -9.50 0.64 5.98
C ASP A 25 -8.31 1.60 6.07
N PHE A 26 -8.05 2.34 4.99
CA PHE A 26 -6.99 3.32 4.98
C PHE A 26 -7.30 4.44 3.99
N ILE A 27 -6.66 5.57 4.20
CA ILE A 27 -6.74 6.70 3.27
C ILE A 27 -5.48 6.66 2.41
N ALA A 28 -5.67 6.55 1.10
CA ALA A 28 -4.56 6.61 0.14
C ALA A 28 -4.27 8.07 -0.19
N LEU A 29 -3.05 8.51 0.10
CA LEU A 29 -2.60 9.87 -0.19
C LEU A 29 -1.66 9.80 -1.39
N GLN A 30 -2.15 10.28 -2.54
CA GLN A 30 -1.36 10.32 -3.76
C GLN A 30 -0.29 11.40 -3.65
N VAL A 31 0.95 11.03 -3.97
CA VAL A 31 2.04 11.99 -4.01
C VAL A 31 2.49 12.21 -5.45
N PRO A 32 3.18 13.33 -5.74
CA PRO A 32 3.73 13.56 -7.08
C PRO A 32 4.68 12.44 -7.50
N ALA A 33 4.76 12.20 -8.81
CA ALA A 33 5.64 11.17 -9.37
C ALA A 33 7.10 11.45 -9.04
N GLU A 34 7.50 12.72 -9.11
CA GLU A 34 8.87 13.11 -8.84
C GLU A 34 9.10 13.34 -7.34
N PRO A 35 10.06 12.65 -6.71
CA PRO A 35 10.32 12.83 -5.28
C PRO A 35 10.56 14.28 -4.87
N GLU A 36 11.22 15.07 -5.71
CA GLU A 36 11.52 16.46 -5.44
C GLU A 36 10.26 17.32 -5.27
N ALA A 37 9.16 16.91 -5.89
CA ALA A 37 7.90 17.64 -5.83
C ALA A 37 7.03 17.27 -4.62
N ARG A 38 7.49 16.35 -3.77
CA ARG A 38 6.74 15.85 -2.60
C ARG A 38 6.94 16.73 -1.37
N GLU A 39 6.84 18.04 -1.53
CA GLU A 39 7.06 19.01 -0.45
C GLU A 39 6.05 18.86 0.69
N ASP A 40 4.78 18.67 0.35
CA ASP A 40 3.73 18.53 1.35
C ASP A 40 3.94 17.28 2.20
N MET A 41 4.36 16.18 1.58
CA MET A 41 4.68 14.95 2.29
C MET A 41 5.85 15.17 3.26
N ARG A 42 6.93 15.80 2.78
CA ARG A 42 8.08 16.12 3.64
C ARG A 42 7.72 17.01 4.80
N ALA A 43 6.86 18.00 4.57
CA ALA A 43 6.42 18.90 5.64
C ALA A 43 5.58 18.17 6.69
N THR A 44 4.82 17.15 6.30
CA THR A 44 3.91 16.43 7.20
C THR A 44 4.60 15.29 7.94
N VAL A 45 5.38 14.46 7.24
CA VAL A 45 5.95 13.23 7.82
C VAL A 45 7.48 13.22 7.86
N GLY A 46 8.14 14.25 7.33
CA GLY A 46 9.59 14.36 7.36
C GLY A 46 10.33 13.46 6.36
N ASP A 47 9.62 12.93 5.36
CA ASP A 47 10.18 12.00 4.39
C ASP A 47 9.46 12.14 3.05
N ASP A 48 10.07 11.71 1.98
CA ASP A 48 9.48 11.70 0.63
C ASP A 48 9.52 10.32 -0.04
N GLU A 49 9.95 9.29 0.68
CA GLU A 49 9.99 7.92 0.19
C GLU A 49 8.61 7.25 0.28
N ILE A 50 8.20 6.56 -0.78
CA ILE A 50 6.94 5.81 -0.82
C ILE A 50 7.23 4.31 -1.04
N PRO A 51 6.34 3.41 -0.61
CA PRO A 51 5.19 3.67 0.25
C PRO A 51 5.60 4.04 1.68
N LEU A 52 4.80 4.88 2.33
CA LEU A 52 4.99 5.25 3.72
C LEU A 52 3.63 5.17 4.43
N LEU A 53 3.60 4.41 5.52
CA LEU A 53 2.39 4.18 6.30
C LEU A 53 2.41 5.00 7.58
N VAL A 54 1.30 5.68 7.87
CA VAL A 54 1.08 6.34 9.15
C VAL A 54 -0.06 5.62 9.86
N ASP A 55 0.25 5.03 11.00
CA ASP A 55 -0.72 4.33 11.84
C ASP A 55 -0.67 4.92 13.24
N GLY A 56 -1.55 5.87 13.52
CA GLY A 56 -1.51 6.64 14.76
C GLY A 56 -0.19 7.39 14.87
N ASP A 57 0.60 7.07 15.91
CA ASP A 57 1.90 7.68 16.15
C ASP A 57 3.04 7.00 15.39
N GLN A 58 2.75 5.86 14.75
CA GLN A 58 3.77 5.08 14.06
C GLN A 58 3.90 5.52 12.60
N VAL A 59 5.12 5.74 12.18
CA VAL A 59 5.46 6.04 10.79
C VAL A 59 6.42 4.95 10.31
N VAL A 60 6.00 4.20 9.29
CA VAL A 60 6.76 3.07 8.75
C VAL A 60 6.99 3.29 7.27
N ARG A 61 8.24 3.19 6.81
CA ARG A 61 8.62 3.45 5.43
C ARG A 61 9.13 2.21 4.74
N GLY A 62 8.79 2.10 3.45
CA GLY A 62 9.20 0.98 2.62
C GLY A 62 8.27 -0.21 2.75
N ASP A 63 8.04 -0.90 1.62
CA ASP A 63 7.08 -1.99 1.57
C ASP A 63 7.43 -3.15 2.51
N GLU A 64 8.70 -3.54 2.58
CA GLU A 64 9.11 -4.66 3.44
C GLU A 64 8.85 -4.37 4.91
N ASP A 65 9.24 -3.19 5.39
CA ASP A 65 9.03 -2.81 6.78
C ASP A 65 7.54 -2.62 7.09
N ILE A 66 6.78 -2.07 6.16
CA ILE A 66 5.34 -1.91 6.33
C ILE A 66 4.65 -3.27 6.42
N LEU A 67 5.01 -4.21 5.53
CA LEU A 67 4.42 -5.55 5.55
C LEU A 67 4.73 -6.28 6.87
N ALA A 68 5.97 -6.17 7.35
CA ALA A 68 6.37 -6.75 8.62
C ALA A 68 5.60 -6.14 9.79
N TYR A 69 5.45 -4.81 9.79
CA TYR A 69 4.68 -4.09 10.80
C TYR A 69 3.22 -4.54 10.82
N LEU A 70 2.60 -4.62 9.64
CA LEU A 70 1.20 -5.03 9.54
C LEU A 70 1.00 -6.48 9.99
N ASP A 71 1.88 -7.38 9.61
CA ASP A 71 1.79 -8.79 10.00
C ASP A 71 1.97 -8.98 11.51
N GLU A 72 2.78 -8.16 12.14
CA GLU A 72 3.01 -8.21 13.58
C GLU A 72 1.82 -7.66 14.38
N HIS A 73 1.14 -6.64 13.88
CA HIS A 73 0.12 -5.92 14.63
C HIS A 73 -1.31 -6.31 14.28
N TYR A 74 -1.55 -6.98 13.16
CA TYR A 74 -2.89 -7.29 12.68
C TYR A 74 -2.95 -8.73 12.16
N GLU A 75 -4.10 -9.38 12.36
CA GLU A 75 -4.33 -10.74 11.88
C GLU A 75 -5.06 -10.71 10.52
N GLN A 76 -4.70 -11.62 9.63
CA GLN A 76 -5.38 -11.76 8.35
C GLN A 76 -6.83 -12.16 8.55
N GLN A 77 -7.72 -11.60 7.72
CA GLN A 77 -9.13 -11.95 7.73
C GLN A 77 -9.33 -13.32 7.06
N PRO A 78 -10.42 -14.03 7.39
CA PRO A 78 -10.67 -15.36 6.82
C PRO A 78 -10.75 -15.39 5.30
N ASP A 79 -11.11 -14.25 4.65
CA ASP A 79 -11.23 -14.16 3.21
C ASP A 79 -9.97 -13.65 2.50
N ALA A 80 -8.85 -13.52 3.20
CA ALA A 80 -7.59 -13.02 2.63
C ALA A 80 -7.16 -13.81 1.40
N ALA A 81 -7.26 -15.13 1.45
CA ALA A 81 -6.91 -15.99 0.33
C ALA A 81 -7.82 -15.73 -0.89
N ALA A 82 -9.09 -15.46 -0.65
CA ALA A 82 -10.04 -15.14 -1.73
C ALA A 82 -9.68 -13.82 -2.39
N HIS A 83 -9.28 -12.82 -1.64
CA HIS A 83 -8.83 -11.54 -2.19
C HIS A 83 -7.57 -11.71 -3.05
N ARG A 84 -6.61 -12.51 -2.59
CA ARG A 84 -5.41 -12.81 -3.37
C ARG A 84 -5.73 -13.51 -4.68
N ALA A 85 -6.61 -14.52 -4.62
CA ALA A 85 -7.02 -15.28 -5.81
C ALA A 85 -7.76 -14.39 -6.79
N LYS A 86 -8.65 -13.53 -6.30
CA LYS A 86 -9.44 -12.62 -7.13
C LYS A 86 -8.55 -11.61 -7.85
N ALA A 87 -7.56 -11.07 -7.16
CA ALA A 87 -6.61 -10.12 -7.76
C ALA A 87 -5.85 -10.77 -8.92
N ARG A 88 -5.40 -12.03 -8.75
CA ARG A 88 -4.69 -12.76 -9.80
C ARG A 88 -5.61 -13.06 -10.99
N GLU A 89 -6.84 -13.45 -10.72
CA GLU A 89 -7.83 -13.75 -11.74
C GLU A 89 -8.15 -12.53 -12.61
N GLU A 90 -8.36 -11.39 -11.99
CA GLU A 90 -8.66 -10.14 -12.71
C GLU A 90 -7.49 -9.69 -13.58
N VAL A 91 -6.27 -9.79 -13.08
CA VAL A 91 -5.07 -9.48 -13.87
C VAL A 91 -4.96 -10.41 -15.06
N ARG A 92 -5.22 -11.69 -14.88
CA ARG A 92 -5.18 -12.69 -15.96
C ARG A 92 -6.22 -12.38 -17.02
N GLU A 93 -7.47 -12.09 -16.64
CA GLU A 93 -8.54 -11.73 -17.57
C GLU A 93 -8.17 -10.49 -18.39
N PHE A 94 -7.60 -9.50 -17.74
CA PHE A 94 -7.14 -8.28 -18.40
C PHE A 94 -6.06 -8.57 -19.44
N GLU A 95 -5.09 -9.40 -19.11
CA GLU A 95 -4.01 -9.80 -20.01
C GLU A 95 -4.56 -10.56 -21.22
N GLU A 96 -5.51 -11.45 -21.02
CA GLU A 96 -6.16 -12.19 -22.10
C GLU A 96 -6.92 -11.26 -23.06
N ILE A 97 -7.62 -10.28 -22.51
CA ILE A 97 -8.37 -9.31 -23.32
C ILE A 97 -7.42 -8.39 -24.10
N ALA A 98 -6.34 -7.95 -23.46
CA ALA A 98 -5.36 -7.04 -24.05
C ALA A 98 -4.45 -7.71 -25.06
N GLY A 99 -4.24 -8.98 -24.90
CA GLY A 99 -3.38 -9.76 -25.76
C GLY A 99 -4.08 -10.32 -26.96
#